data_8c24c1052cb6c5f07c73421af21058c2
#
_entry.id   8c24c1052cb6c5f07c73421af21058c2
#
_cell.length_a   1.000
_cell.length_b   1.000
_cell.length_c   1.000
_cell.angle_alpha   90.00
_cell.angle_beta   90.00
_cell.angle_gamma   90.00
#
_symmetry.space_group_name_H-M   'P 1'
#
loop_
_entity.id
_entity.type
_entity.pdbx_description
1 polymer ?
#
loop_
_entity_poly.entity_id
_entity_poly.type
_entity_poly.pdbx_seq_one_letter_code
_entity_poly.pdbx_strand_id
1 'polypeptide(L)'
;MGGDHGPSVVIPALMTVAIRRPDIRFVIYGREDVVRPELAKFPKLAEVSEFVHCEIAVRMDDKPSQALRHGRWKSSMWKAVEAVKNGGAQACISAGNTGALMAMSKFCLRTMATIDRPAIAALWPTTRGESVVLDVGATIGADAHQLIDFAILGTGMARSVFGVERPSVGLLNVGVEEIKGQEEVKEAGRMLREANMASMNYRGFVEGDDIGKGTVDVVVTEGFAGNIALKTAEGTARQIAGYLRAAMSRTLMAKVGYVFAKGAFDRLREKMDVGRSNGGVFLGLNGIVVKSHGGADSDGFAAAIELGYDMVRNNLLDRIEADLDLFHARNPHALSSRKSDVVTDAKE
;
A
#
# COMPACT_ATOMS: atom_id res chain seq x y z
N MET A 1 -0.25 13.51 12.75
CA MET A 1 0.06 14.88 12.33
C MET A 1 0.01 15.03 10.81
N GLY A 2 -0.26 14.01 10.06
CA GLY A 2 -0.50 14.07 8.63
C GLY A 2 -1.95 13.71 8.31
N GLY A 3 -2.33 13.86 7.01
CA GLY A 3 -3.71 13.68 6.55
C GLY A 3 -4.58 14.91 6.76
N ASP A 4 -5.79 14.87 6.21
CA ASP A 4 -6.71 16.02 6.19
C ASP A 4 -7.35 16.26 7.56
N HIS A 5 -7.43 15.22 8.39
CA HIS A 5 -8.11 15.24 9.69
C HIS A 5 -7.16 15.13 10.89
N GLY A 6 -5.93 14.66 10.69
CA GLY A 6 -4.91 14.56 11.74
C GLY A 6 -5.31 13.71 12.94
N PRO A 7 -4.94 14.15 14.19
CA PRO A 7 -5.16 13.35 15.40
C PRO A 7 -6.60 13.03 15.74
N SER A 8 -7.57 13.84 15.30
CA SER A 8 -9.01 13.61 15.56
C SER A 8 -9.54 12.32 14.90
N VAL A 9 -8.86 11.82 13.88
CA VAL A 9 -9.15 10.52 13.22
C VAL A 9 -8.21 9.44 13.72
N VAL A 10 -6.91 9.75 13.85
CA VAL A 10 -5.89 8.78 14.24
C VAL A 10 -6.14 8.22 15.63
N ILE A 11 -6.38 9.09 16.62
CA ILE A 11 -6.51 8.64 18.03
C ILE A 11 -7.72 7.71 18.25
N PRO A 12 -8.95 8.01 17.74
CA PRO A 12 -10.06 7.07 17.80
C PRO A 12 -9.77 5.74 17.07
N ALA A 13 -9.05 5.77 15.93
CA ALA A 13 -8.64 4.56 15.21
C ALA A 13 -7.72 3.68 16.05
N LEU A 14 -6.71 4.26 16.74
CA LEU A 14 -5.83 3.53 17.65
C LEU A 14 -6.63 2.86 18.77
N MET A 15 -7.63 3.56 19.34
CA MET A 15 -8.49 2.99 20.38
C MET A 15 -9.30 1.80 19.86
N THR A 16 -9.85 1.91 18.64
CA THR A 16 -10.59 0.81 18.00
C THR A 16 -9.71 -0.42 17.85
N VAL A 17 -8.48 -0.23 17.35
CA VAL A 17 -7.54 -1.35 17.17
C VAL A 17 -7.04 -1.91 18.50
N ALA A 18 -6.77 -1.07 19.52
CA ALA A 18 -6.38 -1.53 20.85
C ALA A 18 -7.40 -2.47 21.50
N ILE A 19 -8.70 -2.26 21.22
CA ILE A 19 -9.77 -3.16 21.68
C ILE A 19 -9.74 -4.50 20.93
N ARG A 20 -9.53 -4.47 19.62
CA ARG A 20 -9.54 -5.67 18.75
C ARG A 20 -8.26 -6.50 18.87
N ARG A 21 -7.13 -5.84 19.16
CA ARG A 21 -5.77 -6.41 19.22
C ARG A 21 -5.10 -6.00 20.56
N PRO A 22 -5.38 -6.67 21.67
CA PRO A 22 -4.86 -6.26 22.99
C PRO A 22 -3.34 -6.37 23.14
N ASP A 23 -2.69 -7.12 22.25
CA ASP A 23 -1.23 -7.31 22.19
C ASP A 23 -0.49 -6.17 21.47
N ILE A 24 -1.21 -5.26 20.78
CA ILE A 24 -0.59 -4.13 20.10
C ILE A 24 -0.18 -3.03 21.08
N ARG A 25 0.91 -2.35 20.78
CA ARG A 25 1.38 -1.13 21.45
C ARG A 25 1.61 -0.05 20.42
N PHE A 26 1.44 1.20 20.82
CA PHE A 26 1.57 2.33 19.90
C PHE A 26 2.64 3.30 20.37
N VAL A 27 3.44 3.81 19.42
CA VAL A 27 4.28 4.98 19.62
C VAL A 27 3.73 6.10 18.74
N ILE A 28 3.23 7.17 19.35
CA ILE A 28 2.53 8.25 18.69
C ILE A 28 3.48 9.45 18.55
N TYR A 29 3.80 9.82 17.33
CA TYR A 29 4.67 10.95 17.01
C TYR A 29 3.85 12.16 16.57
N GLY A 30 4.01 13.31 17.24
CA GLY A 30 3.29 14.51 16.85
C GLY A 30 3.54 15.70 17.76
N ARG A 31 2.87 16.81 17.47
CA ARG A 31 2.90 17.99 18.31
C ARG A 31 2.08 17.76 19.57
N GLU A 32 2.64 18.11 20.72
CA GLU A 32 2.03 17.88 22.02
C GLU A 32 0.72 18.65 22.20
N ASP A 33 0.69 19.90 21.76
CA ASP A 33 -0.48 20.79 21.85
C ASP A 33 -1.70 20.28 21.08
N VAL A 34 -1.51 19.41 20.08
CA VAL A 34 -2.59 18.85 19.24
C VAL A 34 -2.92 17.41 19.62
N VAL A 35 -1.91 16.59 19.96
CA VAL A 35 -2.11 15.15 20.21
C VAL A 35 -2.60 14.87 21.62
N ARG A 36 -2.03 15.52 22.65
CA ARG A 36 -2.42 15.26 24.07
C ARG A 36 -3.89 15.51 24.36
N PRO A 37 -4.53 16.60 23.87
CA PRO A 37 -5.96 16.80 24.11
C PRO A 37 -6.84 15.69 23.50
N GLU A 38 -6.46 15.13 22.35
CA GLU A 38 -7.18 14.02 21.74
C GLU A 38 -6.94 12.71 22.50
N LEU A 39 -5.69 12.42 22.89
CA LEU A 39 -5.33 11.22 23.66
C LEU A 39 -5.99 11.20 25.05
N ALA A 40 -6.13 12.35 25.69
CA ALA A 40 -6.79 12.49 26.99
C ALA A 40 -8.28 12.04 26.99
N LYS A 41 -8.92 12.02 25.82
CA LYS A 41 -10.30 11.52 25.66
C LYS A 41 -10.37 9.99 25.81
N PHE A 42 -9.22 9.28 25.72
CA PHE A 42 -9.14 7.81 25.71
C PHE A 42 -8.11 7.31 26.73
N PRO A 43 -8.41 7.32 28.05
CA PRO A 43 -7.45 6.92 29.08
C PRO A 43 -6.87 5.51 28.89
N LYS A 44 -7.70 4.55 28.47
CA LYS A 44 -7.25 3.17 28.19
C LYS A 44 -6.24 3.08 27.06
N LEU A 45 -6.34 3.97 26.05
CA LEU A 45 -5.36 4.03 24.98
C LEU A 45 -4.02 4.57 25.50
N ALA A 46 -4.04 5.52 26.43
CA ALA A 46 -2.82 6.08 27.02
C ALA A 46 -1.98 5.00 27.75
N GLU A 47 -2.61 3.97 28.34
CA GLU A 47 -1.91 2.87 29.00
C GLU A 47 -1.11 1.97 28.05
N VAL A 48 -1.52 1.89 26.79
CA VAL A 48 -0.89 1.07 25.73
C VAL A 48 -0.16 1.89 24.69
N SER A 49 0.04 3.19 24.94
CA SER A 49 0.65 4.13 24.00
C SER A 49 1.78 4.91 24.66
N GLU A 50 2.87 5.08 23.92
CA GLU A 50 3.92 6.05 24.20
C GLU A 50 3.71 7.27 23.30
N PHE A 51 3.87 8.47 23.87
CA PHE A 51 3.80 9.71 23.10
C PHE A 51 5.17 10.38 23.01
N VAL A 52 5.60 10.68 21.79
CA VAL A 52 6.86 11.37 21.50
C VAL A 52 6.57 12.70 20.80
N HIS A 53 6.97 13.80 21.45
CA HIS A 53 6.81 15.14 20.89
C HIS A 53 7.66 15.36 19.64
N CYS A 54 7.06 15.96 18.61
CA CYS A 54 7.74 16.37 17.38
C CYS A 54 7.18 17.75 16.97
N GLU A 55 8.06 18.75 16.86
CA GLU A 55 7.66 20.10 16.47
C GLU A 55 7.19 20.18 15.00
N ILE A 56 7.84 19.41 14.13
CA ILE A 56 7.65 19.50 12.68
C ILE A 56 6.66 18.43 12.20
N ALA A 57 5.62 18.88 11.51
CA ALA A 57 4.74 18.05 10.71
C ALA A 57 4.94 18.34 9.22
N VAL A 58 5.05 17.30 8.39
CA VAL A 58 5.08 17.44 6.94
C VAL A 58 3.70 17.77 6.42
N ARG A 59 3.58 18.80 5.60
CA ARG A 59 2.31 19.25 5.02
C ARG A 59 1.93 18.38 3.83
N MET A 60 0.63 18.32 3.52
CA MET A 60 0.13 17.51 2.40
C MET A 60 0.57 18.06 1.03
N ASP A 61 0.86 19.37 0.94
CA ASP A 61 1.31 20.07 -0.26
C ASP A 61 2.84 20.21 -0.39
N ASP A 62 3.61 19.75 0.61
CA ASP A 62 5.07 19.78 0.55
C ASP A 62 5.62 18.89 -0.57
N LYS A 63 6.55 19.44 -1.36
CA LYS A 63 7.29 18.61 -2.32
C LYS A 63 8.17 17.60 -1.58
N PRO A 64 8.28 16.34 -2.03
CA PRO A 64 9.04 15.30 -1.33
C PRO A 64 10.48 15.70 -0.99
N SER A 65 11.18 16.40 -1.90
CA SER A 65 12.53 16.90 -1.68
C SER A 65 12.62 17.95 -0.60
N GLN A 66 11.64 18.85 -0.51
CA GLN A 66 11.54 19.87 0.52
C GLN A 66 11.20 19.25 1.87
N ALA A 67 10.21 18.35 1.89
CA ALA A 67 9.84 17.60 3.09
C ALA A 67 11.03 16.83 3.66
N LEU A 68 11.81 16.15 2.80
CA LEU A 68 13.01 15.43 3.23
C LEU A 68 14.08 16.41 3.78
N ARG A 69 14.29 17.57 3.16
CA ARG A 69 15.29 18.55 3.60
C ARG A 69 14.96 19.14 4.97
N HIS A 70 13.69 19.54 5.19
CA HIS A 70 13.27 20.22 6.41
C HIS A 70 12.82 19.28 7.52
N GLY A 71 12.25 18.11 7.13
CA GLY A 71 11.65 17.16 8.07
C GLY A 71 12.59 16.03 8.53
N ARG A 72 13.73 15.84 7.86
CA ARG A 72 14.69 14.79 8.21
C ARG A 72 15.15 14.94 9.66
N TRP A 73 15.10 13.83 10.41
CA TRP A 73 15.41 13.69 11.84
C TRP A 73 14.50 14.46 12.82
N LYS A 74 13.62 15.34 12.36
CA LYS A 74 12.85 16.23 13.22
C LYS A 74 11.34 16.08 13.10
N SER A 75 10.84 15.69 11.91
CA SER A 75 9.40 15.58 11.71
C SER A 75 8.83 14.31 12.34
N SER A 76 7.55 14.37 12.71
CA SER A 76 6.80 13.21 13.20
C SER A 76 6.83 12.04 12.20
N MET A 77 6.77 12.32 10.90
CA MET A 77 6.86 11.32 9.84
C MET A 77 8.22 10.63 9.82
N TRP A 78 9.32 11.39 9.89
CA TRP A 78 10.67 10.82 9.95
C TRP A 78 10.86 9.96 11.19
N LYS A 79 10.46 10.48 12.37
CA LYS A 79 10.62 9.77 13.65
C LYS A 79 9.85 8.47 13.71
N ALA A 80 8.64 8.43 13.12
CA ALA A 80 7.87 7.19 13.02
C ALA A 80 8.57 6.12 12.15
N VAL A 81 9.15 6.52 11.01
CA VAL A 81 9.93 5.61 10.15
C VAL A 81 11.25 5.20 10.83
N GLU A 82 11.93 6.13 11.50
CA GLU A 82 13.17 5.88 12.24
C GLU A 82 12.98 4.88 13.40
N ALA A 83 11.81 4.88 14.04
CA ALA A 83 11.46 3.89 15.05
C ALA A 83 11.46 2.46 14.49
N VAL A 84 10.95 2.28 13.25
CA VAL A 84 11.01 0.97 12.57
C VAL A 84 12.45 0.57 12.30
N LYS A 85 13.27 1.49 11.77
CA LYS A 85 14.69 1.24 11.52
C LYS A 85 15.46 0.78 12.75
N ASN A 86 15.17 1.39 13.90
CA ASN A 86 15.89 1.15 15.14
C ASN A 86 15.29 0.01 15.99
N GLY A 87 14.27 -0.70 15.49
CA GLY A 87 13.60 -1.79 16.20
C GLY A 87 12.66 -1.34 17.33
N GLY A 88 12.40 -0.02 17.46
CA GLY A 88 11.45 0.53 18.43
C GLY A 88 9.99 0.33 18.03
N ALA A 89 9.74 0.02 16.76
CA ALA A 89 8.43 -0.37 16.24
C ALA A 89 8.61 -1.39 15.11
N GLN A 90 7.61 -2.23 14.88
CA GLN A 90 7.63 -3.21 13.78
C GLN A 90 7.02 -2.66 12.48
N ALA A 91 6.14 -1.66 12.57
CA ALA A 91 5.53 -1.03 11.42
C ALA A 91 5.32 0.47 11.65
N CYS A 92 5.35 1.26 10.57
CA CYS A 92 4.99 2.67 10.56
C CYS A 92 3.71 2.87 9.76
N ILE A 93 2.71 3.52 10.35
CA ILE A 93 1.45 3.86 9.69
C ILE A 93 1.32 5.38 9.62
N SER A 94 1.06 5.93 8.45
CA SER A 94 0.94 7.38 8.25
C SER A 94 -0.14 7.74 7.24
N ALA A 95 -1.00 8.71 7.56
CA ALA A 95 -1.93 9.32 6.61
C ALA A 95 -1.34 10.55 5.89
N GLY A 96 -0.08 10.91 6.17
CA GLY A 96 0.58 12.10 5.62
C GLY A 96 0.85 12.03 4.11
N ASN A 97 1.57 13.03 3.60
CA ASN A 97 1.95 13.16 2.19
C ASN A 97 2.67 11.91 1.67
N THR A 98 2.11 11.27 0.62
CA THR A 98 2.61 9.98 0.09
C THR A 98 4.04 10.09 -0.44
N GLY A 99 4.33 11.10 -1.22
CA GLY A 99 5.66 11.28 -1.82
C GLY A 99 6.74 11.57 -0.75
N ALA A 100 6.39 12.36 0.28
CA ALA A 100 7.28 12.63 1.40
C ALA A 100 7.53 11.38 2.23
N LEU A 101 6.48 10.60 2.53
CA LEU A 101 6.59 9.35 3.27
C LEU A 101 7.46 8.34 2.51
N MET A 102 7.24 8.18 1.21
CA MET A 102 8.06 7.30 0.36
C MET A 102 9.53 7.74 0.36
N ALA A 103 9.81 9.03 0.15
CA ALA A 103 11.17 9.54 0.13
C ALA A 103 11.88 9.35 1.48
N MET A 104 11.19 9.66 2.59
CA MET A 104 11.73 9.46 3.94
C MET A 104 11.94 7.99 4.26
N SER A 105 11.00 7.12 3.89
CA SER A 105 11.09 5.68 4.10
C SER A 105 12.26 5.07 3.32
N LYS A 106 12.37 5.38 2.02
CA LYS A 106 13.50 4.92 1.19
C LYS A 106 14.85 5.40 1.74
N PHE A 107 14.91 6.65 2.20
CA PHE A 107 16.15 7.22 2.73
C PHE A 107 16.52 6.62 4.10
N CYS A 108 15.55 6.40 4.97
CA CYS A 108 15.76 5.92 6.34
C CYS A 108 15.97 4.40 6.40
N LEU A 109 15.04 3.63 5.82
CA LEU A 109 15.03 2.16 5.89
C LEU A 109 15.92 1.51 4.83
N ARG A 110 16.17 2.20 3.72
CA ARG A 110 16.76 1.62 2.51
C ARG A 110 15.87 0.55 1.87
N THR A 111 16.19 0.17 0.64
CA THR A 111 15.58 -0.97 -0.02
C THR A 111 16.21 -2.28 0.43
N MET A 112 15.50 -3.39 0.30
CA MET A 112 16.03 -4.75 0.46
C MET A 112 17.20 -4.96 -0.53
N ALA A 113 18.10 -5.87 -0.22
CA ALA A 113 19.42 -5.98 -0.87
C ALA A 113 19.38 -6.07 -2.40
N THR A 114 18.34 -6.69 -2.96
CA THR A 114 18.20 -6.92 -4.40
C THR A 114 17.12 -6.04 -5.04
N ILE A 115 16.49 -5.14 -4.29
CA ILE A 115 15.41 -4.28 -4.77
C ILE A 115 15.95 -2.89 -5.08
N ASP A 116 15.87 -2.47 -6.35
CA ASP A 116 16.30 -1.15 -6.79
C ASP A 116 15.32 -0.05 -6.41
N ARG A 117 14.03 -0.35 -6.54
CA ARG A 117 12.96 0.61 -6.26
C ARG A 117 11.83 -0.06 -5.47
N PRO A 118 11.32 0.59 -4.42
CA PRO A 118 10.14 0.11 -3.72
C PRO A 118 8.92 0.29 -4.60
N ALA A 119 7.91 -0.57 -4.40
CA ALA A 119 6.60 -0.46 -5.01
C ALA A 119 5.54 0.02 -4.00
N ILE A 120 4.47 0.64 -4.49
CA ILE A 120 3.25 0.86 -3.70
C ILE A 120 2.26 -0.23 -4.05
N ALA A 121 1.90 -1.07 -3.09
CA ALA A 121 0.86 -2.06 -3.24
C ALA A 121 -0.44 -1.56 -2.63
N ALA A 122 -1.56 -1.82 -3.30
CA ALA A 122 -2.90 -1.53 -2.79
C ALA A 122 -3.71 -2.83 -2.73
N LEU A 123 -4.60 -2.94 -1.73
CA LEU A 123 -5.65 -3.94 -1.71
C LEU A 123 -6.81 -3.44 -2.56
N TRP A 124 -7.13 -4.19 -3.60
CA TRP A 124 -8.17 -3.84 -4.56
C TRP A 124 -9.42 -4.69 -4.30
N PRO A 125 -10.57 -4.07 -4.01
CA PRO A 125 -11.81 -4.81 -3.83
C PRO A 125 -12.27 -5.42 -5.17
N THR A 126 -12.57 -6.70 -5.16
CA THR A 126 -12.99 -7.46 -6.34
C THR A 126 -14.33 -8.14 -6.10
N THR A 127 -14.88 -8.74 -7.14
CA THR A 127 -16.11 -9.55 -7.00
C THR A 127 -15.88 -10.84 -6.19
N ARG A 128 -14.63 -11.25 -5.97
CA ARG A 128 -14.24 -12.49 -5.25
C ARG A 128 -13.64 -12.25 -3.87
N GLY A 129 -13.46 -10.99 -3.48
CA GLY A 129 -12.79 -10.59 -2.25
C GLY A 129 -11.84 -9.43 -2.53
N GLU A 130 -10.57 -9.57 -2.24
CA GLU A 130 -9.54 -8.56 -2.50
C GLU A 130 -8.39 -9.17 -3.30
N SER A 131 -7.73 -8.34 -4.10
CA SER A 131 -6.47 -8.67 -4.78
C SER A 131 -5.41 -7.62 -4.42
N VAL A 132 -4.14 -8.03 -4.37
CA VAL A 132 -3.01 -7.10 -4.27
C VAL A 132 -2.72 -6.57 -5.67
N VAL A 133 -2.73 -5.26 -5.84
CA VAL A 133 -2.31 -4.60 -7.09
C VAL A 133 -1.07 -3.77 -6.82
N LEU A 134 0.01 -3.99 -7.55
CA LEU A 134 1.26 -3.25 -7.42
C LEU A 134 2.02 -3.19 -8.76
N ASP A 135 2.73 -2.15 -9.09
CA ASP A 135 2.90 -0.85 -8.44
C ASP A 135 1.77 0.11 -8.81
N VAL A 136 1.24 0.86 -7.83
CA VAL A 136 0.16 1.83 -8.08
C VAL A 136 0.64 3.29 -7.97
N GLY A 137 1.94 3.55 -8.16
CA GLY A 137 2.43 4.92 -8.29
C GLY A 137 3.74 5.27 -7.60
N ALA A 138 4.62 4.31 -7.31
CA ALA A 138 5.97 4.59 -6.81
C ALA A 138 6.97 4.81 -7.96
N THR A 139 6.76 4.17 -9.11
CA THR A 139 7.67 4.21 -10.27
C THR A 139 7.01 4.81 -11.50
N ILE A 140 7.82 5.20 -12.47
CA ILE A 140 7.38 5.52 -13.84
C ILE A 140 8.23 4.67 -14.77
N GLY A 141 7.56 3.75 -15.46
CA GLY A 141 8.22 2.67 -16.17
C GLY A 141 8.80 1.61 -15.22
N ALA A 142 8.93 0.39 -15.67
CA ALA A 142 9.60 -0.70 -14.99
C ALA A 142 10.19 -1.65 -16.02
N ASP A 143 11.43 -2.07 -15.83
CA ASP A 143 12.05 -3.12 -16.64
C ASP A 143 11.52 -4.50 -16.22
N ALA A 144 11.91 -5.54 -16.97
CA ALA A 144 11.46 -6.90 -16.72
C ALA A 144 11.86 -7.40 -15.32
N HIS A 145 13.05 -7.06 -14.84
CA HIS A 145 13.53 -7.46 -13.51
C HIS A 145 12.73 -6.78 -12.40
N GLN A 146 12.40 -5.49 -12.54
CA GLN A 146 11.57 -4.77 -11.58
C GLN A 146 10.16 -5.36 -11.51
N LEU A 147 9.56 -5.75 -12.65
CA LEU A 147 8.26 -6.43 -12.68
C LEU A 147 8.30 -7.79 -11.96
N ILE A 148 9.41 -8.53 -12.07
CA ILE A 148 9.61 -9.77 -11.33
C ILE A 148 9.74 -9.50 -9.83
N ASP A 149 10.53 -8.50 -9.45
CA ASP A 149 10.61 -8.07 -8.05
C ASP A 149 9.23 -7.74 -7.50
N PHE A 150 8.42 -6.99 -8.25
CA PHE A 150 7.05 -6.68 -7.85
C PHE A 150 6.18 -7.93 -7.73
N ALA A 151 6.34 -8.92 -8.59
CA ALA A 151 5.64 -10.20 -8.48
C ALA A 151 6.00 -10.94 -7.17
N ILE A 152 7.28 -10.94 -6.79
CA ILE A 152 7.74 -11.55 -5.53
C ILE A 152 7.23 -10.75 -4.32
N LEU A 153 7.34 -9.42 -4.34
CA LEU A 153 6.82 -8.54 -3.29
C LEU A 153 5.32 -8.70 -3.09
N GLY A 154 4.55 -8.70 -4.18
CA GLY A 154 3.10 -8.91 -4.14
C GLY A 154 2.70 -10.29 -3.63
N THR A 155 3.45 -11.32 -4.03
CA THR A 155 3.28 -12.69 -3.53
C THR A 155 3.47 -12.74 -2.00
N GLY A 156 4.54 -12.16 -1.49
CA GLY A 156 4.79 -12.07 -0.04
C GLY A 156 3.67 -11.37 0.70
N MET A 157 3.16 -10.26 0.14
CA MET A 157 2.03 -9.53 0.71
C MET A 157 0.74 -10.37 0.71
N ALA A 158 0.38 -11.01 -0.41
CA ALA A 158 -0.82 -11.84 -0.50
C ALA A 158 -0.77 -13.03 0.47
N ARG A 159 0.40 -13.68 0.62
CA ARG A 159 0.62 -14.74 1.60
C ARG A 159 0.43 -14.24 3.04
N SER A 160 0.90 -13.03 3.34
CA SER A 160 0.84 -12.48 4.68
C SER A 160 -0.55 -11.94 5.05
N VAL A 161 -1.29 -11.38 4.09
CA VAL A 161 -2.59 -10.73 4.32
C VAL A 161 -3.75 -11.69 4.11
N PHE A 162 -3.71 -12.50 3.04
CA PHE A 162 -4.81 -13.41 2.72
C PHE A 162 -4.61 -14.83 3.26
N GLY A 163 -3.41 -15.16 3.76
CA GLY A 163 -3.10 -16.51 4.23
C GLY A 163 -3.05 -17.56 3.11
N VAL A 164 -2.89 -17.14 1.86
CA VAL A 164 -2.79 -18.03 0.68
C VAL A 164 -1.35 -18.43 0.48
N GLU A 165 -1.01 -19.70 0.68
CA GLU A 165 0.39 -20.17 0.58
C GLU A 165 1.00 -20.01 -0.81
N ARG A 166 0.19 -20.16 -1.87
CA ARG A 166 0.62 -20.05 -3.27
C ARG A 166 -0.33 -19.18 -4.08
N PRO A 167 -0.29 -17.84 -3.88
CA PRO A 167 -1.20 -16.93 -4.57
C PRO A 167 -0.99 -16.95 -6.08
N SER A 168 -2.08 -16.76 -6.82
CA SER A 168 -2.08 -16.58 -8.26
C SER A 168 -1.57 -15.18 -8.61
N VAL A 169 -0.64 -15.08 -9.59
CA VAL A 169 0.00 -13.84 -10.00
C VAL A 169 -0.20 -13.63 -11.49
N GLY A 170 -0.62 -12.43 -11.90
CA GLY A 170 -0.74 -12.01 -13.29
C GLY A 170 -0.01 -10.70 -13.55
N LEU A 171 0.59 -10.56 -14.73
CA LEU A 171 1.13 -9.29 -15.20
C LEU A 171 0.05 -8.53 -15.96
N LEU A 172 -0.20 -7.27 -15.60
CA LEU A 172 -1.15 -6.42 -16.32
C LEU A 172 -0.64 -6.13 -17.73
N ASN A 173 -1.47 -6.39 -18.72
CA ASN A 173 -1.13 -6.23 -20.13
C ASN A 173 -2.36 -5.76 -20.94
N VAL A 174 -2.17 -5.44 -22.20
CA VAL A 174 -3.21 -5.02 -23.16
C VAL A 174 -3.94 -6.19 -23.82
N GLY A 175 -3.62 -7.42 -23.43
CA GLY A 175 -4.20 -8.67 -23.92
C GLY A 175 -3.50 -9.85 -23.29
N VAL A 176 -4.16 -11.02 -23.31
CA VAL A 176 -3.65 -12.26 -22.68
C VAL A 176 -2.67 -13.02 -23.58
N GLU A 177 -2.58 -12.64 -24.88
CA GLU A 177 -1.71 -13.31 -25.84
C GLU A 177 -0.25 -12.91 -25.63
N GLU A 178 0.67 -13.86 -25.76
CA GLU A 178 2.11 -13.68 -25.51
C GLU A 178 2.80 -12.65 -26.45
N ILE A 179 2.21 -12.38 -27.59
CA ILE A 179 2.75 -11.43 -28.57
C ILE A 179 2.36 -9.98 -28.29
N LYS A 180 1.38 -9.74 -27.41
CA LYS A 180 0.88 -8.40 -27.09
C LYS A 180 1.62 -7.75 -25.95
N GLY A 181 1.64 -6.41 -25.98
CA GLY A 181 2.17 -5.57 -24.89
C GLY A 181 3.61 -5.14 -25.10
N GLN A 182 4.12 -4.49 -24.08
CA GLN A 182 5.49 -3.96 -24.05
C GLN A 182 6.52 -5.08 -23.90
N GLU A 183 7.73 -4.87 -24.42
CA GLU A 183 8.79 -5.89 -24.38
C GLU A 183 9.15 -6.27 -22.95
N GLU A 184 9.19 -5.29 -22.03
CA GLU A 184 9.51 -5.50 -20.61
C GLU A 184 8.50 -6.44 -19.94
N VAL A 185 7.20 -6.27 -20.26
CA VAL A 185 6.12 -7.11 -19.72
C VAL A 185 6.21 -8.53 -20.30
N LYS A 186 6.48 -8.67 -21.59
CA LYS A 186 6.64 -9.99 -22.25
C LYS A 186 7.84 -10.72 -21.70
N GLU A 187 8.98 -10.03 -21.55
CA GLU A 187 10.20 -10.63 -21.00
C GLU A 187 10.02 -11.04 -19.53
N ALA A 188 9.40 -10.18 -18.69
CA ALA A 188 9.05 -10.53 -17.32
C ALA A 188 8.17 -11.77 -17.26
N GLY A 189 7.17 -11.85 -18.16
CA GLY A 189 6.28 -13.02 -18.26
C GLY A 189 7.01 -14.31 -18.63
N ARG A 190 7.95 -14.25 -19.56
CA ARG A 190 8.82 -15.37 -19.93
C ARG A 190 9.66 -15.82 -18.74
N MET A 191 10.34 -14.90 -18.08
CA MET A 191 11.22 -15.18 -16.94
C MET A 191 10.45 -15.76 -15.74
N LEU A 192 9.28 -15.24 -15.41
CA LEU A 192 8.43 -15.77 -14.32
C LEU A 192 7.98 -17.21 -14.62
N ARG A 193 7.67 -17.52 -15.88
CA ARG A 193 7.28 -18.89 -16.30
C ARG A 193 8.47 -19.86 -16.18
N GLU A 194 9.65 -19.44 -16.63
CA GLU A 194 10.88 -20.23 -16.55
C GLU A 194 11.32 -20.45 -15.11
N ALA A 195 11.22 -19.43 -14.25
CA ALA A 195 11.58 -19.51 -12.85
C ALA A 195 10.72 -20.50 -12.06
N ASN A 196 9.46 -20.70 -12.46
CA ASN A 196 8.50 -21.63 -11.87
C ASN A 196 8.60 -21.68 -10.32
N MET A 197 8.45 -20.52 -9.68
CA MET A 197 8.63 -20.37 -8.24
C MET A 197 7.58 -21.16 -7.46
N ALA A 198 8.01 -21.86 -6.41
CA ALA A 198 7.10 -22.64 -5.57
C ALA A 198 6.14 -21.76 -4.74
N SER A 199 6.54 -20.53 -4.43
CA SER A 199 5.79 -19.57 -3.61
C SER A 199 4.62 -18.90 -4.35
N MET A 200 4.58 -18.94 -5.69
CA MET A 200 3.53 -18.32 -6.50
C MET A 200 2.99 -19.23 -7.58
N ASN A 201 1.81 -18.93 -8.06
CA ASN A 201 1.18 -19.56 -9.22
C ASN A 201 1.05 -18.52 -10.34
N TYR A 202 2.09 -18.37 -11.15
CA TYR A 202 2.06 -17.43 -12.27
C TYR A 202 1.05 -17.86 -13.33
N ARG A 203 0.09 -16.98 -13.66
CA ARG A 203 -1.04 -17.23 -14.55
C ARG A 203 -0.90 -16.63 -15.93
N GLY A 204 0.20 -15.91 -16.20
CA GLY A 204 0.38 -15.18 -17.44
C GLY A 204 -0.11 -13.74 -17.36
N PHE A 205 -0.63 -13.23 -18.46
CA PHE A 205 -1.13 -11.85 -18.56
C PHE A 205 -2.59 -11.74 -18.13
N VAL A 206 -2.94 -10.59 -17.57
CA VAL A 206 -4.30 -10.19 -17.20
C VAL A 206 -4.61 -8.82 -17.79
N GLU A 207 -5.87 -8.57 -18.09
CA GLU A 207 -6.32 -7.28 -18.63
C GLU A 207 -6.91 -6.39 -17.53
N GLY A 208 -7.13 -5.11 -17.84
CA GLY A 208 -7.61 -4.14 -16.85
C GLY A 208 -8.96 -4.49 -16.23
N ASP A 209 -9.85 -5.17 -16.93
CA ASP A 209 -11.15 -5.61 -16.41
C ASP A 209 -11.05 -6.85 -15.49
N ASP A 210 -9.95 -7.61 -15.58
CA ASP A 210 -9.67 -8.74 -14.70
C ASP A 210 -9.36 -8.30 -13.26
N ILE A 211 -8.85 -7.06 -13.09
CA ILE A 211 -8.58 -6.50 -11.76
C ILE A 211 -9.87 -6.51 -10.93
N GLY A 212 -10.96 -5.96 -11.46
CA GLY A 212 -12.24 -5.91 -10.75
C GLY A 212 -12.93 -7.27 -10.60
N LYS A 213 -12.66 -8.21 -11.51
CA LYS A 213 -13.15 -9.59 -11.42
C LYS A 213 -12.43 -10.40 -10.34
N GLY A 214 -11.16 -10.05 -10.02
CA GLY A 214 -10.32 -10.81 -9.09
C GLY A 214 -9.91 -12.17 -9.68
N THR A 215 -9.50 -12.20 -10.96
CA THR A 215 -9.08 -13.43 -11.64
C THR A 215 -7.79 -14.00 -11.07
N VAL A 216 -6.98 -13.14 -10.45
CA VAL A 216 -5.74 -13.48 -9.74
C VAL A 216 -5.65 -12.76 -8.40
N ASP A 217 -4.87 -13.33 -7.47
CA ASP A 217 -4.66 -12.76 -6.13
C ASP A 217 -3.70 -11.56 -6.16
N VAL A 218 -2.78 -11.53 -7.13
CA VAL A 218 -1.78 -10.48 -7.29
C VAL A 218 -1.76 -10.02 -8.74
N VAL A 219 -1.96 -8.72 -8.97
CA VAL A 219 -1.81 -8.06 -10.27
C VAL A 219 -0.58 -7.17 -10.21
N VAL A 220 0.37 -7.42 -11.10
CA VAL A 220 1.63 -6.68 -11.21
C VAL A 220 1.59 -5.75 -12.41
N THR A 221 1.96 -4.51 -12.19
CA THR A 221 2.08 -3.47 -13.23
C THR A 221 3.20 -2.49 -12.86
N GLU A 222 3.55 -1.59 -13.78
CA GLU A 222 4.39 -0.46 -13.45
C GLU A 222 3.55 0.72 -12.91
N GLY A 223 4.21 1.64 -12.18
CA GLY A 223 3.48 2.62 -11.38
C GLY A 223 2.66 3.64 -12.17
N PHE A 224 3.00 3.96 -13.43
CA PHE A 224 2.20 4.87 -14.25
C PHE A 224 0.86 4.23 -14.62
N ALA A 225 0.86 3.02 -15.16
CA ALA A 225 -0.37 2.31 -15.52
C ALA A 225 -1.19 1.96 -14.27
N GLY A 226 -0.53 1.51 -13.20
CA GLY A 226 -1.20 1.19 -11.94
C GLY A 226 -1.85 2.40 -11.27
N ASN A 227 -1.20 3.56 -11.30
CA ASN A 227 -1.78 4.81 -10.78
C ASN A 227 -3.00 5.26 -11.60
N ILE A 228 -2.90 5.18 -12.93
CA ILE A 228 -4.04 5.51 -13.82
C ILE A 228 -5.21 4.56 -13.52
N ALA A 229 -4.97 3.26 -13.46
CA ALA A 229 -6.00 2.27 -13.14
C ALA A 229 -6.66 2.59 -11.79
N LEU A 230 -5.88 2.83 -10.74
CA LEU A 230 -6.37 3.17 -9.40
C LEU A 230 -7.21 4.46 -9.42
N LYS A 231 -6.70 5.53 -10.00
CA LYS A 231 -7.38 6.83 -10.05
C LYS A 231 -8.64 6.79 -10.92
N THR A 232 -8.63 6.01 -11.99
CA THR A 232 -9.82 5.78 -12.83
C THR A 232 -10.90 5.03 -12.05
N ALA A 233 -10.54 3.96 -11.34
CA ALA A 233 -11.48 3.20 -10.51
C ALA A 233 -12.07 4.07 -9.39
N GLU A 234 -11.23 4.80 -8.64
CA GLU A 234 -11.68 5.76 -7.62
C GLU A 234 -12.63 6.83 -8.20
N GLY A 235 -12.28 7.38 -9.38
CA GLY A 235 -13.08 8.36 -10.08
C GLY A 235 -14.43 7.81 -10.52
N THR A 236 -14.43 6.63 -11.13
CA THR A 236 -15.65 5.93 -11.59
C THR A 236 -16.56 5.58 -10.40
N ALA A 237 -16.01 5.08 -9.29
CA ALA A 237 -16.78 4.78 -8.09
C ALA A 237 -17.48 6.04 -7.53
N ARG A 238 -16.77 7.18 -7.46
CA ARG A 238 -17.34 8.48 -7.05
C ARG A 238 -18.42 8.96 -8.02
N GLN A 239 -18.22 8.80 -9.32
CA GLN A 239 -19.16 9.18 -10.35
C GLN A 239 -20.46 8.37 -10.25
N ILE A 240 -20.36 7.04 -10.12
CA ILE A 240 -21.52 6.14 -9.93
C ILE A 240 -22.27 6.51 -8.66
N ALA A 241 -21.59 6.73 -7.54
CA ALA A 241 -22.20 7.16 -6.29
C ALA A 241 -22.91 8.51 -6.43
N GLY A 242 -22.35 9.45 -7.21
CA GLY A 242 -22.98 10.73 -7.54
C GLY A 242 -24.27 10.57 -8.35
N TYR A 243 -24.25 9.75 -9.40
CA TYR A 243 -25.42 9.46 -10.23
C TYR A 243 -26.53 8.79 -9.43
N LEU A 244 -26.17 7.82 -8.59
CA LEU A 244 -27.12 7.13 -7.72
C LEU A 244 -27.79 8.09 -6.75
N ARG A 245 -27.00 8.96 -6.09
CA ARG A 245 -27.54 10.00 -5.18
C ARG A 245 -28.48 10.95 -5.90
N ALA A 246 -28.10 11.42 -7.10
CA ALA A 246 -28.95 12.30 -7.90
C ALA A 246 -30.27 11.62 -8.30
N ALA A 247 -30.22 10.36 -8.75
CA ALA A 247 -31.41 9.59 -9.09
C ALA A 247 -32.35 9.39 -7.88
N MET A 248 -31.80 9.02 -6.73
CA MET A 248 -32.56 8.79 -5.50
C MET A 248 -33.11 10.07 -4.86
N SER A 249 -32.59 11.24 -5.20
CA SER A 249 -33.08 12.53 -4.70
C SER A 249 -34.16 13.16 -5.59
N ARG A 250 -34.43 12.61 -6.79
CA ARG A 250 -35.24 13.25 -7.84
C ARG A 250 -36.72 13.31 -7.53
N THR A 251 -37.28 12.29 -6.89
CA THR A 251 -38.74 12.21 -6.58
C THR A 251 -38.96 11.84 -5.11
N LEU A 252 -40.15 12.17 -4.58
CA LEU A 252 -40.52 11.75 -3.22
C LEU A 252 -40.52 10.23 -3.05
N MET A 253 -41.02 9.50 -4.04
CA MET A 253 -41.00 8.02 -4.03
C MET A 253 -39.56 7.47 -4.02
N ALA A 254 -38.63 8.06 -4.79
CA ALA A 254 -37.25 7.66 -4.78
C ALA A 254 -36.57 7.92 -3.41
N LYS A 255 -36.91 9.06 -2.76
CA LYS A 255 -36.41 9.36 -1.40
C LYS A 255 -36.92 8.35 -0.37
N VAL A 256 -38.18 7.99 -0.43
CA VAL A 256 -38.77 6.96 0.45
C VAL A 256 -38.11 5.62 0.19
N GLY A 257 -37.95 5.21 -1.09
CA GLY A 257 -37.25 3.99 -1.46
C GLY A 257 -35.80 3.96 -0.98
N TYR A 258 -35.09 5.11 -1.04
CA TYR A 258 -33.74 5.22 -0.51
C TYR A 258 -33.65 4.96 1.00
N VAL A 259 -34.60 5.46 1.78
CA VAL A 259 -34.62 5.21 3.24
C VAL A 259 -34.74 3.71 3.53
N PHE A 260 -35.56 2.98 2.83
CA PHE A 260 -35.68 1.52 2.98
C PHE A 260 -34.45 0.76 2.46
N ALA A 261 -33.81 1.25 1.40
CA ALA A 261 -32.67 0.61 0.77
C ALA A 261 -31.30 1.12 1.32
N LYS A 262 -31.29 2.05 2.30
CA LYS A 262 -30.08 2.69 2.81
C LYS A 262 -28.99 1.70 3.17
N GLY A 263 -29.31 0.64 3.90
CA GLY A 263 -28.34 -0.38 4.29
C GLY A 263 -27.71 -1.12 3.11
N ALA A 264 -28.42 -1.30 2.01
CA ALA A 264 -27.86 -1.88 0.78
C ALA A 264 -26.91 -0.91 0.07
N PHE A 265 -27.26 0.39 0.04
CA PHE A 265 -26.40 1.43 -0.54
C PHE A 265 -25.13 1.66 0.28
N ASP A 266 -25.22 1.62 1.59
CA ASP A 266 -24.06 1.74 2.47
C ASP A 266 -23.07 0.58 2.24
N ARG A 267 -23.56 -0.67 2.15
CA ARG A 267 -22.74 -1.84 1.79
C ARG A 267 -22.14 -1.76 0.39
N LEU A 268 -22.90 -1.25 -0.60
CA LEU A 268 -22.36 -1.05 -1.94
C LEU A 268 -21.24 -0.02 -1.93
N ARG A 269 -21.44 1.09 -1.21
CA ARG A 269 -20.42 2.13 -1.05
C ARG A 269 -19.14 1.59 -0.41
N GLU A 270 -19.26 0.81 0.65
CA GLU A 270 -18.12 0.16 1.30
C GLU A 270 -17.36 -0.75 0.34
N LYS A 271 -18.05 -1.57 -0.44
CA LYS A 271 -17.42 -2.46 -1.44
C LYS A 271 -16.78 -1.73 -2.61
N MET A 272 -17.28 -0.55 -2.98
CA MET A 272 -16.76 0.22 -4.12
C MET A 272 -15.61 1.18 -3.73
N ASP A 273 -15.38 1.39 -2.46
CA ASP A 273 -14.40 2.38 -1.98
C ASP A 273 -13.00 1.77 -1.91
N VAL A 274 -12.31 1.76 -3.04
CA VAL A 274 -10.90 1.33 -3.14
C VAL A 274 -9.99 2.18 -2.24
N GLY A 275 -10.35 3.45 -2.00
CA GLY A 275 -9.59 4.34 -1.12
C GLY A 275 -9.78 4.08 0.38
N ARG A 276 -10.87 3.42 0.77
CA ARG A 276 -11.14 2.99 2.15
C ARG A 276 -10.46 1.68 2.50
N SER A 277 -10.21 0.83 1.50
CA SER A 277 -9.54 -0.46 1.70
C SER A 277 -8.06 -0.21 1.97
N ASN A 278 -7.73 0.10 3.21
CA ASN A 278 -6.43 -0.14 3.84
C ASN A 278 -5.21 0.69 3.38
N GLY A 279 -5.34 1.68 2.50
CA GLY A 279 -4.19 2.49 2.08
C GLY A 279 -3.19 1.74 1.18
N GLY A 280 -2.02 2.34 0.96
CA GLY A 280 -0.93 1.76 0.18
C GLY A 280 0.18 1.20 1.09
N VAL A 281 0.72 0.04 0.76
CA VAL A 281 1.88 -0.54 1.45
C VAL A 281 3.13 -0.28 0.63
N PHE A 282 4.18 0.23 1.25
CA PHE A 282 5.48 0.38 0.59
C PHE A 282 6.26 -0.93 0.71
N LEU A 283 6.28 -1.70 -0.36
CA LEU A 283 6.99 -2.98 -0.45
C LEU A 283 8.41 -2.80 -0.98
N GLY A 284 9.32 -3.69 -0.59
CA GLY A 284 10.72 -3.67 -1.00
C GLY A 284 11.62 -2.78 -0.13
N LEU A 285 11.13 -2.29 1.01
CA LEU A 285 11.91 -1.59 2.04
C LEU A 285 12.30 -2.55 3.17
N ASN A 286 13.42 -2.25 3.88
CA ASN A 286 13.81 -2.96 5.09
C ASN A 286 12.95 -2.56 6.32
N GLY A 287 11.63 -2.59 6.16
CA GLY A 287 10.67 -2.27 7.20
C GLY A 287 9.27 -2.05 6.62
N ILE A 288 8.26 -2.31 7.43
CA ILE A 288 6.86 -2.19 7.02
C ILE A 288 6.39 -0.75 7.18
N VAL A 289 5.95 -0.15 6.07
CA VAL A 289 5.38 1.20 6.03
C VAL A 289 4.03 1.16 5.32
N VAL A 290 2.98 1.58 6.02
CA VAL A 290 1.62 1.66 5.49
C VAL A 290 1.20 3.11 5.36
N LYS A 291 0.78 3.49 4.17
CA LYS A 291 0.22 4.80 3.85
C LYS A 291 -1.31 4.70 3.89
N SER A 292 -1.93 5.22 4.94
CA SER A 292 -3.39 5.42 4.94
C SER A 292 -3.78 6.59 4.04
N HIS A 293 -4.98 6.56 3.48
CA HIS A 293 -5.51 7.67 2.66
C HIS A 293 -5.59 8.97 3.49
N GLY A 294 -5.21 10.11 2.88
CA GLY A 294 -5.21 11.41 3.59
C GLY A 294 -6.57 11.81 4.15
N GLY A 295 -7.64 11.53 3.41
CA GLY A 295 -9.04 11.75 3.80
C GLY A 295 -9.73 10.55 4.47
N ALA A 296 -8.97 9.56 4.96
CA ALA A 296 -9.54 8.43 5.68
C ALA A 296 -10.24 8.89 6.97
N ASP A 297 -11.36 8.25 7.28
CA ASP A 297 -11.99 8.32 8.61
C ASP A 297 -11.27 7.39 9.61
N SER A 298 -11.78 7.33 10.85
CA SER A 298 -11.19 6.48 11.90
C SER A 298 -11.19 4.99 11.55
N ASP A 299 -12.22 4.53 10.83
CA ASP A 299 -12.31 3.13 10.43
C ASP A 299 -11.29 2.79 9.33
N GLY A 300 -11.12 3.68 8.34
CA GLY A 300 -10.10 3.54 7.30
C GLY A 300 -8.67 3.60 7.84
N PHE A 301 -8.41 4.44 8.86
CA PHE A 301 -7.10 4.46 9.51
C PHE A 301 -6.88 3.22 10.38
N ALA A 302 -7.91 2.73 11.09
CA ALA A 302 -7.86 1.48 11.84
C ALA A 302 -7.54 0.28 10.94
N ALA A 303 -8.16 0.20 9.77
CA ALA A 303 -7.88 -0.83 8.77
C ALA A 303 -6.42 -0.80 8.30
N ALA A 304 -5.83 0.38 8.10
CA ALA A 304 -4.41 0.50 7.75
C ALA A 304 -3.48 0.01 8.89
N ILE A 305 -3.86 0.21 10.15
CA ILE A 305 -3.12 -0.33 11.31
C ILE A 305 -3.23 -1.86 11.33
N GLU A 306 -4.43 -2.41 11.17
CA GLU A 306 -4.67 -3.86 11.15
C GLU A 306 -3.89 -4.53 10.02
N LEU A 307 -3.84 -3.91 8.83
CA LEU A 307 -3.02 -4.38 7.72
C LEU A 307 -1.52 -4.44 8.11
N GLY A 308 -1.00 -3.39 8.74
CA GLY A 308 0.37 -3.38 9.26
C GLY A 308 0.62 -4.49 10.29
N TYR A 309 -0.32 -4.69 11.20
CA TYR A 309 -0.29 -5.74 12.21
C TYR A 309 -0.24 -7.14 11.60
N ASP A 310 -1.12 -7.43 10.61
CA ASP A 310 -1.17 -8.74 9.96
C ASP A 310 0.11 -9.03 9.19
N MET A 311 0.70 -8.03 8.53
CA MET A 311 2.00 -8.17 7.84
C MET A 311 3.15 -8.46 8.82
N VAL A 312 3.19 -7.79 9.97
CA VAL A 312 4.19 -8.07 11.02
C VAL A 312 4.00 -9.48 11.57
N ARG A 313 2.78 -9.83 11.96
CA ARG A 313 2.47 -11.13 12.56
C ARG A 313 2.77 -12.31 11.64
N ASN A 314 2.61 -12.12 10.34
CA ASN A 314 2.83 -13.15 9.33
C ASN A 314 4.21 -13.08 8.67
N ASN A 315 5.18 -12.36 9.28
CA ASN A 315 6.59 -12.29 8.88
C ASN A 315 6.78 -11.90 7.40
N LEU A 316 6.11 -10.80 6.97
CA LEU A 316 6.16 -10.35 5.58
C LEU A 316 7.59 -10.21 5.04
N LEU A 317 8.47 -9.54 5.78
CA LEU A 317 9.82 -9.22 5.31
C LEU A 317 10.65 -10.49 5.12
N ASP A 318 10.63 -11.42 6.08
CA ASP A 318 11.37 -12.69 6.00
C ASP A 318 10.88 -13.56 4.83
N ARG A 319 9.57 -13.57 4.57
CA ARG A 319 8.98 -14.29 3.42
C ARG A 319 9.45 -13.72 2.09
N ILE A 320 9.46 -12.40 1.97
CA ILE A 320 9.95 -11.73 0.76
C ILE A 320 11.43 -11.99 0.56
N GLU A 321 12.25 -11.84 1.59
CA GLU A 321 13.69 -12.07 1.53
C GLU A 321 14.01 -13.49 1.09
N ALA A 322 13.36 -14.49 1.69
CA ALA A 322 13.52 -15.89 1.31
C ALA A 322 13.15 -16.16 -0.16
N ASP A 323 12.05 -15.57 -0.66
CA ASP A 323 11.62 -15.74 -2.05
C ASP A 323 12.57 -15.02 -3.04
N LEU A 324 13.10 -13.84 -2.69
CA LEU A 324 14.12 -13.13 -3.47
C LEU A 324 15.42 -13.94 -3.56
N ASP A 325 15.90 -14.47 -2.44
CA ASP A 325 17.12 -15.30 -2.39
C ASP A 325 16.98 -16.55 -3.25
N LEU A 326 15.83 -17.24 -3.17
CA LEU A 326 15.54 -18.40 -4.01
C LEU A 326 15.50 -18.05 -5.51
N PHE A 327 14.92 -16.92 -5.87
CA PHE A 327 14.89 -16.47 -7.27
C PHE A 327 16.30 -16.18 -7.79
N HIS A 328 17.10 -15.43 -7.05
CA HIS A 328 18.45 -15.05 -7.46
C HIS A 328 19.42 -16.23 -7.45
N ALA A 329 19.29 -17.18 -6.54
CA ALA A 329 20.09 -18.40 -6.56
C ALA A 329 19.87 -19.24 -7.83
N ARG A 330 18.65 -19.23 -8.37
CA ARG A 330 18.31 -19.94 -9.61
C ARG A 330 18.60 -19.13 -10.88
N ASN A 331 18.72 -17.81 -10.77
CA ASN A 331 18.91 -16.88 -11.88
C ASN A 331 20.12 -15.94 -11.65
N PRO A 332 21.36 -16.44 -11.53
CA PRO A 332 22.53 -15.62 -11.18
C PRO A 332 22.83 -14.50 -12.20
N HIS A 333 22.43 -14.68 -13.46
CA HIS A 333 22.56 -13.66 -14.50
C HIS A 333 21.64 -12.45 -14.28
N ALA A 334 20.55 -12.59 -13.57
CA ALA A 334 19.64 -11.50 -13.23
C ALA A 334 20.29 -10.42 -12.34
N LEU A 335 21.29 -10.78 -11.54
CA LEU A 335 22.07 -9.84 -10.72
C LEU A 335 23.21 -9.17 -11.49
N SER A 336 23.76 -9.81 -12.51
CA SER A 336 24.92 -9.28 -13.27
C SER A 336 24.51 -8.19 -14.26
N SER A 337 23.33 -8.29 -14.86
CA SER A 337 22.77 -7.27 -15.76
C SER A 337 22.47 -5.95 -15.03
N ARG A 338 21.98 -6.00 -13.79
CA ARG A 338 21.73 -4.81 -12.95
C ARG A 338 23.00 -4.01 -12.62
N LYS A 339 24.16 -4.66 -12.47
CA LYS A 339 25.43 -3.96 -12.16
C LYS A 339 26.03 -3.25 -13.37
N SER A 340 25.71 -3.67 -14.59
CA SER A 340 26.20 -3.02 -15.82
C SER A 340 25.47 -1.70 -16.10
N ASP A 341 24.16 -1.62 -15.78
CA ASP A 341 23.36 -0.42 -16.08
C ASP A 341 23.62 0.74 -15.09
N VAL A 342 23.94 0.41 -13.83
CA VAL A 342 24.32 1.43 -12.82
C VAL A 342 25.66 2.12 -13.12
N VAL A 343 26.56 1.48 -13.89
CA VAL A 343 27.87 2.06 -14.25
C VAL A 343 27.77 3.00 -15.45
N THR A 344 26.73 2.87 -16.28
CA THR A 344 26.49 3.74 -17.43
C THR A 344 25.82 5.06 -17.05
N ASP A 345 24.89 5.06 -16.10
CA ASP A 345 24.18 6.28 -15.64
C ASP A 345 25.04 7.19 -14.74
N ALA A 346 26.19 6.75 -14.28
CA ALA A 346 27.12 7.56 -13.47
C ALA A 346 28.13 8.35 -14.32
N LYS A 347 28.04 8.30 -15.64
CA LYS A 347 29.01 8.95 -16.58
C LYS A 347 28.38 9.97 -17.53
N GLU A 348 27.07 10.24 -17.42
CA GLU A 348 26.40 11.39 -18.03
C GLU A 348 25.92 12.36 -16.93
#